data_6b402a5e8034e672f0bbf627b2618d96
#
_entry.id   6b402a5e8034e672f0bbf627b2618d96
#
_cell.length_a   1.000
_cell.length_b   1.000
_cell.length_c   1.000
_cell.angle_alpha   90.00
_cell.angle_beta   90.00
_cell.angle_gamma   90.00
#
_symmetry.space_group_name_H-M   'P 1'
#
loop_
_entity.id
_entity.type
_entity.pdbx_description
1 polymer ?
#
loop_
_entity_poly.entity_id
_entity_poly.type
_entity_poly.pdbx_seq_one_letter_code
_entity_poly.pdbx_strand_id
1 'polypeptide(L)'
;MEQKVKEGYRVFTVGEMGISNTTSSACMIGAFNHWNAIEVTGRGTNISDERLKHKIEVVQKALDINQADPDDGLDVLAKLGGFEFGCMTGVILGAAANRCLTIIDGFNSTASAFVAKKISNVSIQYLMASHLSMEQAHRRSLEKLGLSEYIDLDIRLGEAVGASIQKKILDMALTVYRESMTKEQVQADGSN
;
A
#
# COMPACT_ATOMS: atom_id res chain seq x y z
N MET A 1 2.81 13.37 -11.65
CA MET A 1 3.93 13.07 -10.76
C MET A 1 5.13 14.00 -11.02
N GLU A 2 5.76 13.96 -12.19
CA GLU A 2 6.96 14.76 -12.51
C GLU A 2 6.83 16.26 -12.24
N GLN A 3 5.67 16.86 -12.57
CA GLN A 3 5.42 18.26 -12.28
C GLN A 3 5.54 18.56 -10.78
N LYS A 4 4.97 17.71 -9.91
CA LYS A 4 5.04 17.90 -8.46
C LYS A 4 6.47 17.71 -7.92
N VAL A 5 7.24 16.83 -8.53
CA VAL A 5 8.65 16.68 -8.19
C VAL A 5 9.44 17.94 -8.54
N LYS A 6 9.18 18.56 -9.71
CA LYS A 6 9.79 19.85 -10.10
C LYS A 6 9.39 20.99 -9.15
N GLU A 7 8.18 20.95 -8.60
CA GLU A 7 7.70 21.88 -7.56
C GLU A 7 8.34 21.65 -6.18
N GLY A 8 9.18 20.61 -6.02
CA GLY A 8 9.90 20.34 -4.78
C GLY A 8 9.28 19.25 -3.88
N TYR A 9 8.16 18.65 -4.25
CA TYR A 9 7.58 17.55 -3.48
C TYR A 9 8.45 16.30 -3.55
N ARG A 10 8.65 15.62 -2.41
CA ARG A 10 9.49 14.41 -2.28
C ARG A 10 8.79 13.24 -1.61
N VAL A 11 7.63 13.48 -1.00
CA VAL A 11 6.80 12.47 -0.33
C VAL A 11 5.40 12.55 -0.90
N PHE A 12 4.87 11.41 -1.31
CA PHE A 12 3.54 11.26 -1.87
C PHE A 12 2.76 10.24 -1.04
N THR A 13 1.46 10.44 -0.93
CA THR A 13 0.56 9.46 -0.32
C THR A 13 -0.40 8.96 -1.38
N VAL A 14 -0.75 7.69 -1.33
CA VAL A 14 -1.76 7.10 -2.21
C VAL A 14 -2.84 6.42 -1.40
N GLY A 15 -4.07 6.62 -1.83
CA GLY A 15 -5.27 6.01 -1.30
C GLY A 15 -6.40 6.20 -2.30
N GLU A 16 -7.52 5.57 -2.06
CA GLU A 16 -8.68 5.58 -2.95
C GLU A 16 -9.99 5.64 -2.14
N MET A 17 -11.06 6.00 -2.82
CA MET A 17 -12.42 6.00 -2.27
C MET A 17 -13.38 5.38 -3.29
N GLY A 18 -13.27 4.06 -3.45
CA GLY A 18 -14.14 3.29 -4.32
C GLY A 18 -15.05 2.35 -3.54
N ILE A 19 -16.24 2.11 -4.09
CA ILE A 19 -17.15 1.10 -3.54
C ILE A 19 -16.77 -0.26 -4.11
N SER A 20 -16.65 -1.26 -3.22
CA SER A 20 -16.30 -2.66 -3.54
C SER A 20 -14.82 -2.89 -3.92
N ASN A 21 -13.94 -1.92 -3.81
CA ASN A 21 -12.52 -2.04 -4.18
C ASN A 21 -11.77 -3.16 -3.44
N THR A 22 -12.17 -3.48 -2.20
CA THR A 22 -11.58 -4.60 -1.45
C THR A 22 -11.85 -5.96 -2.10
N THR A 23 -12.85 -6.09 -2.98
CA THR A 23 -13.08 -7.30 -3.79
C THR A 23 -12.02 -7.41 -4.89
N SER A 24 -11.78 -6.34 -5.66
CA SER A 24 -10.72 -6.29 -6.67
C SER A 24 -9.34 -6.47 -6.03
N SER A 25 -9.06 -5.82 -4.90
CA SER A 25 -7.81 -6.01 -4.16
C SER A 25 -7.58 -7.46 -3.74
N ALA A 26 -8.63 -8.13 -3.24
CA ALA A 26 -8.56 -9.55 -2.88
C ALA A 26 -8.23 -10.42 -4.11
N CYS A 27 -8.88 -10.16 -5.25
CA CYS A 27 -8.59 -10.87 -6.50
C CYS A 27 -7.13 -10.65 -6.95
N MET A 28 -6.66 -9.40 -6.99
CA MET A 28 -5.31 -9.07 -7.42
C MET A 28 -4.25 -9.69 -6.50
N ILE A 29 -4.41 -9.55 -5.18
CA ILE A 29 -3.47 -10.10 -4.18
C ILE A 29 -3.50 -11.62 -4.20
N GLY A 30 -4.69 -12.24 -4.36
CA GLY A 30 -4.85 -13.67 -4.55
C GLY A 30 -4.09 -14.18 -5.76
N ALA A 31 -4.25 -13.52 -6.91
CA ALA A 31 -3.55 -13.86 -8.15
C ALA A 31 -2.03 -13.76 -7.99
N PHE A 32 -1.50 -12.64 -7.51
CA PHE A 32 -0.05 -12.42 -7.35
C PHE A 32 0.63 -13.43 -6.42
N ASN A 33 -0.08 -13.96 -5.42
CA ASN A 33 0.50 -14.81 -4.38
C ASN A 33 0.02 -16.25 -4.43
N HIS A 34 -0.82 -16.62 -5.39
CA HIS A 34 -1.47 -17.94 -5.46
C HIS A 34 -2.24 -18.28 -4.18
N TRP A 35 -2.87 -17.28 -3.56
CA TRP A 35 -3.73 -17.50 -2.39
C TRP A 35 -5.18 -17.68 -2.83
N ASN A 36 -5.88 -18.58 -2.15
CA ASN A 36 -7.29 -18.82 -2.44
C ASN A 36 -8.19 -17.68 -1.94
N ALA A 37 -9.43 -17.65 -2.42
CA ALA A 37 -10.38 -16.59 -2.10
C ALA A 37 -10.67 -16.44 -0.60
N ILE A 38 -10.67 -17.54 0.17
CA ILE A 38 -10.91 -17.50 1.63
C ILE A 38 -9.77 -16.79 2.34
N GLU A 39 -8.53 -16.97 1.89
CA GLU A 39 -7.34 -16.36 2.50
C GLU A 39 -7.26 -14.85 2.28
N VAL A 40 -7.80 -14.35 1.16
CA VAL A 40 -7.62 -12.95 0.75
C VAL A 40 -8.86 -12.08 0.97
N THR A 41 -10.03 -12.68 1.21
CA THR A 41 -11.29 -11.94 1.28
C THR A 41 -11.63 -11.55 2.71
N GLY A 42 -11.56 -10.28 3.02
CA GLY A 42 -11.96 -9.69 4.28
C GLY A 42 -13.36 -9.05 4.25
N ARG A 43 -13.75 -8.49 5.39
CA ARG A 43 -15.08 -7.91 5.60
C ARG A 43 -15.25 -6.49 5.03
N GLY A 44 -14.19 -5.87 4.53
CA GLY A 44 -14.26 -4.47 4.08
C GLY A 44 -14.77 -3.56 5.21
N THR A 45 -15.85 -2.84 4.94
CA THR A 45 -16.51 -1.94 5.87
C THR A 45 -17.45 -2.67 6.86
N ASN A 46 -17.14 -3.91 7.21
CA ASN A 46 -17.88 -4.73 8.20
C ASN A 46 -19.18 -5.34 7.68
N ILE A 47 -19.14 -6.04 6.55
CA ILE A 47 -20.28 -6.79 5.99
C ILE A 47 -20.66 -8.01 6.87
N SER A 48 -21.93 -8.45 6.75
CA SER A 48 -22.44 -9.65 7.43
C SER A 48 -21.74 -10.94 6.97
N ASP A 49 -21.89 -12.02 7.75
CA ASP A 49 -21.33 -13.33 7.41
C ASP A 49 -21.85 -13.88 6.08
N GLU A 50 -23.12 -13.69 5.80
CA GLU A 50 -23.74 -14.08 4.53
C GLU A 50 -23.11 -13.32 3.35
N ARG A 51 -22.94 -12.00 3.47
CA ARG A 51 -22.29 -11.19 2.45
C ARG A 51 -20.81 -11.53 2.30
N LEU A 52 -20.12 -11.86 3.39
CA LEU A 52 -18.73 -12.32 3.32
C LEU A 52 -18.62 -13.62 2.54
N LYS A 53 -19.50 -14.59 2.81
CA LYS A 53 -19.55 -15.85 2.07
C LYS A 53 -19.75 -15.60 0.56
N HIS A 54 -20.72 -14.77 0.23
CA HIS A 54 -20.95 -14.39 -1.18
C HIS A 54 -19.73 -13.67 -1.81
N LYS A 55 -19.09 -12.76 -1.07
CA LYS A 55 -17.87 -12.07 -1.54
C LYS A 55 -16.75 -13.06 -1.83
N ILE A 56 -16.54 -14.08 -0.99
CA ILE A 56 -15.55 -15.14 -1.22
C ILE A 56 -15.87 -15.90 -2.51
N GLU A 57 -17.13 -16.27 -2.73
CA GLU A 57 -17.56 -16.95 -3.96
C GLU A 57 -17.30 -16.09 -5.21
N VAL A 58 -17.56 -14.77 -5.13
CA VAL A 58 -17.29 -13.82 -6.21
C VAL A 58 -15.79 -13.71 -6.50
N VAL A 59 -14.96 -13.60 -5.47
CA VAL A 59 -13.49 -13.55 -5.61
C VAL A 59 -12.97 -14.83 -6.23
N GLN A 60 -13.43 -16.01 -5.76
CA GLN A 60 -13.02 -17.29 -6.35
C GLN A 60 -13.39 -17.38 -7.83
N LYS A 61 -14.64 -17.04 -8.14
CA LYS A 61 -15.11 -17.03 -9.53
C LYS A 61 -14.32 -16.08 -10.41
N ALA A 62 -13.96 -14.90 -9.91
CA ALA A 62 -13.15 -13.94 -10.64
C ALA A 62 -11.74 -14.47 -10.94
N LEU A 63 -11.10 -15.13 -9.98
CA LEU A 63 -9.80 -15.78 -10.17
C LEU A 63 -9.87 -16.91 -11.20
N ASP A 64 -10.89 -17.76 -11.12
CA ASP A 64 -11.06 -18.93 -11.98
C ASP A 64 -11.34 -18.54 -13.45
N ILE A 65 -12.15 -17.50 -13.67
CA ILE A 65 -12.54 -17.07 -15.02
C ILE A 65 -11.42 -16.26 -15.68
N ASN A 66 -10.83 -15.32 -14.98
CA ASN A 66 -9.90 -14.36 -15.59
C ASN A 66 -8.49 -14.92 -15.76
N GLN A 67 -8.07 -15.88 -14.94
CA GLN A 67 -6.77 -16.56 -15.03
C GLN A 67 -5.63 -15.57 -15.33
N ALA A 68 -5.55 -14.51 -14.51
CA ALA A 68 -4.54 -13.48 -14.71
C ALA A 68 -3.14 -14.05 -14.46
N ASP A 69 -2.18 -13.65 -15.31
CA ASP A 69 -0.79 -14.06 -15.15
C ASP A 69 -0.15 -13.37 -13.94
N PRO A 70 0.20 -14.11 -12.86
CA PRO A 70 0.76 -13.53 -11.65
C PRO A 70 2.14 -12.88 -11.85
N ASP A 71 2.81 -13.16 -12.96
CA ASP A 71 4.11 -12.58 -13.29
C ASP A 71 3.99 -11.33 -14.16
N ASP A 72 2.81 -11.04 -14.71
CA ASP A 72 2.50 -9.81 -15.46
C ASP A 72 1.59 -8.89 -14.64
N GLY A 73 2.19 -7.82 -14.06
CA GLY A 73 1.44 -6.84 -13.28
C GLY A 73 0.36 -6.10 -14.08
N LEU A 74 0.56 -5.90 -15.38
CA LEU A 74 -0.43 -5.23 -16.23
C LEU A 74 -1.58 -6.17 -16.59
N ASP A 75 -1.33 -7.45 -16.78
CA ASP A 75 -2.38 -8.44 -17.02
C ASP A 75 -3.28 -8.59 -15.79
N VAL A 76 -2.69 -8.71 -14.59
CA VAL A 76 -3.45 -8.74 -13.33
C VAL A 76 -4.26 -7.45 -13.14
N LEU A 77 -3.67 -6.28 -13.39
CA LEU A 77 -4.37 -5.00 -13.28
C LEU A 77 -5.54 -4.90 -14.27
N ALA A 78 -5.34 -5.30 -15.51
CA ALA A 78 -6.36 -5.22 -16.57
C ALA A 78 -7.53 -6.17 -16.32
N LYS A 79 -7.28 -7.38 -15.81
CA LYS A 79 -8.30 -8.41 -15.61
C LYS A 79 -9.02 -8.32 -14.27
N LEU A 80 -8.33 -7.88 -13.20
CA LEU A 80 -8.82 -7.96 -11.82
C LEU A 80 -8.84 -6.61 -11.10
N GLY A 81 -8.20 -5.59 -11.65
CA GLY A 81 -8.07 -4.27 -11.04
C GLY A 81 -9.14 -3.26 -11.48
N GLY A 82 -8.74 -1.99 -11.45
CA GLY A 82 -9.55 -0.83 -11.85
C GLY A 82 -8.67 0.38 -12.10
N PHE A 83 -9.26 1.48 -12.57
CA PHE A 83 -8.53 2.70 -12.92
C PHE A 83 -7.83 3.32 -11.72
N GLU A 84 -8.43 3.26 -10.53
CA GLU A 84 -7.85 3.76 -9.28
C GLU A 84 -6.57 2.99 -8.91
N PHE A 85 -6.53 1.67 -9.08
CA PHE A 85 -5.33 0.87 -8.88
C PHE A 85 -4.24 1.23 -9.89
N GLY A 86 -4.61 1.42 -11.15
CA GLY A 86 -3.70 1.89 -12.20
C GLY A 86 -3.13 3.27 -11.88
N CYS A 87 -3.97 4.19 -11.40
CA CYS A 87 -3.55 5.54 -10.99
C CYS A 87 -2.55 5.48 -9.82
N MET A 88 -2.86 4.74 -8.76
CA MET A 88 -1.96 4.56 -7.61
C MET A 88 -0.64 3.89 -8.03
N THR A 89 -0.70 2.87 -8.88
CA THR A 89 0.49 2.23 -9.47
C THR A 89 1.36 3.22 -10.22
N GLY A 90 0.75 4.08 -11.05
CA GLY A 90 1.45 5.13 -11.78
C GLY A 90 2.13 6.15 -10.87
N VAL A 91 1.49 6.51 -9.74
CA VAL A 91 2.11 7.39 -8.72
C VAL A 91 3.31 6.69 -8.08
N ILE A 92 3.19 5.42 -7.69
CA ILE A 92 4.28 4.63 -7.09
C ILE A 92 5.49 4.56 -8.03
N LEU A 93 5.27 4.16 -9.29
CA LEU A 93 6.34 4.05 -10.28
C LEU A 93 6.98 5.41 -10.60
N GLY A 94 6.15 6.44 -10.77
CA GLY A 94 6.64 7.80 -11.05
C GLY A 94 7.42 8.40 -9.88
N ALA A 95 7.04 8.13 -8.64
CA ALA A 95 7.79 8.54 -7.45
C ALA A 95 9.13 7.81 -7.39
N ALA A 96 9.14 6.50 -7.56
CA ALA A 96 10.36 5.69 -7.55
C ALA A 96 11.36 6.13 -8.64
N ALA A 97 10.89 6.39 -9.87
CA ALA A 97 11.71 6.90 -10.97
C ALA A 97 12.38 8.24 -10.63
N ASN A 98 11.78 9.04 -9.76
CA ASN A 98 12.29 10.32 -9.28
C ASN A 98 12.94 10.24 -7.89
N ARG A 99 13.19 9.03 -7.37
CA ARG A 99 13.74 8.78 -6.02
C ARG A 99 12.97 9.50 -4.91
N CYS A 100 11.64 9.52 -5.04
CA CYS A 100 10.71 10.08 -4.07
C CYS A 100 10.00 8.97 -3.31
N LEU A 101 9.68 9.22 -2.05
CA LEU A 101 8.95 8.29 -1.20
C LEU A 101 7.46 8.28 -1.56
N THR A 102 6.86 7.09 -1.62
CA THR A 102 5.41 6.92 -1.60
C THR A 102 4.99 6.19 -0.33
N ILE A 103 4.07 6.78 0.43
CA ILE A 103 3.43 6.13 1.58
C ILE A 103 2.12 5.51 1.08
N ILE A 104 2.04 4.19 1.14
CA ILE A 104 0.82 3.45 0.80
C ILE A 104 -0.11 3.39 2.00
N ASP A 105 -1.41 3.50 1.76
CA ASP A 105 -2.45 3.54 2.79
C ASP A 105 -2.74 2.13 3.34
N GLY A 106 -3.79 1.49 2.89
CA GLY A 106 -4.25 0.19 3.36
C GLY A 106 -4.18 -0.91 2.30
N PHE A 107 -5.10 -1.86 2.40
CA PHE A 107 -5.12 -3.07 1.58
C PHE A 107 -5.21 -2.78 0.07
N ASN A 108 -6.02 -1.79 -0.34
CA ASN A 108 -6.21 -1.45 -1.75
C ASN A 108 -4.93 -0.84 -2.37
N SER A 109 -4.27 0.07 -1.67
CA SER A 109 -2.99 0.62 -2.13
C SER A 109 -1.86 -0.42 -2.12
N THR A 110 -1.94 -1.43 -1.23
CA THR A 110 -1.03 -2.58 -1.22
C THR A 110 -1.19 -3.44 -2.48
N ALA A 111 -2.42 -3.63 -2.99
CA ALA A 111 -2.64 -4.30 -4.28
C ALA A 111 -1.93 -3.55 -5.44
N SER A 112 -2.01 -2.22 -5.45
CA SER A 112 -1.29 -1.39 -6.44
C SER A 112 0.23 -1.48 -6.30
N ALA A 113 0.74 -1.66 -5.07
CA ALA A 113 2.17 -1.87 -4.83
C ALA A 113 2.67 -3.21 -5.41
N PHE A 114 1.84 -4.27 -5.40
CA PHE A 114 2.16 -5.52 -6.08
C PHE A 114 2.27 -5.33 -7.60
N VAL A 115 1.34 -4.59 -8.21
CA VAL A 115 1.42 -4.24 -9.65
C VAL A 115 2.72 -3.50 -9.94
N ALA A 116 3.02 -2.46 -9.16
CA ALA A 116 4.25 -1.69 -9.32
C ALA A 116 5.50 -2.56 -9.18
N LYS A 117 5.53 -3.49 -8.22
CA LYS A 117 6.62 -4.46 -8.02
C LYS A 117 6.84 -5.34 -9.24
N LYS A 118 5.78 -5.82 -9.87
CA LYS A 118 5.87 -6.66 -11.07
C LYS A 118 6.36 -5.87 -12.29
N ILE A 119 5.99 -4.60 -12.42
CA ILE A 119 6.49 -3.73 -13.48
C ILE A 119 7.95 -3.34 -13.22
N SER A 120 8.29 -2.98 -11.99
CA SER A 120 9.64 -2.58 -11.59
C SER A 120 9.91 -2.93 -10.12
N ASN A 121 10.64 -4.01 -9.88
CA ASN A 121 10.93 -4.48 -8.53
C ASN A 121 11.65 -3.43 -7.66
N VAL A 122 12.41 -2.53 -8.28
CA VAL A 122 13.10 -1.41 -7.59
C VAL A 122 12.12 -0.43 -6.95
N SER A 123 10.87 -0.34 -7.45
CA SER A 123 9.85 0.58 -6.92
C SER A 123 9.58 0.38 -5.43
N ILE A 124 9.71 -0.85 -4.93
CA ILE A 124 9.47 -1.19 -3.52
C ILE A 124 10.45 -0.48 -2.58
N GLN A 125 11.66 -0.17 -3.02
CA GLN A 125 12.65 0.54 -2.20
C GLN A 125 12.24 1.99 -1.87
N TYR A 126 11.25 2.52 -2.58
CA TYR A 126 10.70 3.86 -2.40
C TYR A 126 9.31 3.84 -1.78
N LEU A 127 8.90 2.71 -1.18
CA LEU A 127 7.62 2.57 -0.49
C LEU A 127 7.79 2.54 1.02
N MET A 128 6.82 3.12 1.69
CA MET A 128 6.59 2.97 3.13
C MET A 128 5.12 2.57 3.32
N ALA A 129 4.89 1.51 4.08
CA ALA A 129 3.53 1.20 4.51
C ALA A 129 3.12 2.17 5.62
N SER A 130 1.84 2.41 5.77
CA SER A 130 1.31 3.25 6.85
C SER A 130 0.78 2.40 8.00
N HIS A 131 -0.47 2.00 7.94
CA HIS A 131 -1.17 1.30 9.00
C HIS A 131 -1.49 -0.14 8.63
N LEU A 132 -1.75 -0.96 9.64
CA LEU A 132 -2.39 -2.25 9.44
C LEU A 132 -3.89 -2.04 9.19
N SER A 133 -4.34 -2.37 7.99
CA SER A 133 -5.76 -2.43 7.69
C SER A 133 -6.40 -3.67 8.31
N MET A 134 -7.68 -3.60 8.65
CA MET A 134 -8.46 -4.73 9.17
C MET A 134 -8.77 -5.84 8.15
N GLU A 135 -8.32 -5.70 6.90
CA GLU A 135 -8.42 -6.76 5.91
C GLU A 135 -7.45 -7.91 6.25
N GLN A 136 -7.97 -9.13 6.39
CA GLN A 136 -7.24 -10.28 6.94
C GLN A 136 -5.93 -10.62 6.22
N ALA A 137 -5.85 -10.38 4.91
CA ALA A 137 -4.64 -10.65 4.13
C ALA A 137 -3.62 -9.51 4.15
N HIS A 138 -3.91 -8.36 4.79
CA HIS A 138 -3.08 -7.17 4.63
C HIS A 138 -1.67 -7.33 5.22
N ARG A 139 -1.54 -7.78 6.47
CA ARG A 139 -0.23 -8.02 7.11
C ARG A 139 0.65 -8.95 6.26
N ARG A 140 0.10 -10.11 5.89
CA ARG A 140 0.80 -11.08 5.05
C ARG A 140 1.17 -10.53 3.67
N SER A 141 0.36 -9.61 3.12
CA SER A 141 0.65 -8.92 1.87
C SER A 141 1.82 -7.94 2.00
N LEU A 142 1.89 -7.18 3.09
CA LEU A 142 3.02 -6.31 3.38
C LEU A 142 4.32 -7.11 3.53
N GLU A 143 4.29 -8.22 4.28
CA GLU A 143 5.43 -9.14 4.43
C GLU A 143 5.94 -9.66 3.07
N LYS A 144 5.04 -10.02 2.13
CA LYS A 144 5.39 -10.43 0.77
C LYS A 144 6.02 -9.31 -0.07
N LEU A 145 5.72 -8.07 0.23
CA LEU A 145 6.39 -6.91 -0.37
C LEU A 145 7.72 -6.58 0.31
N GLY A 146 8.01 -7.15 1.47
CA GLY A 146 9.16 -6.78 2.31
C GLY A 146 8.92 -5.47 3.08
N LEU A 147 7.67 -5.14 3.35
CA LEU A 147 7.23 -3.96 4.09
C LEU A 147 6.63 -4.35 5.45
N SER A 148 6.65 -3.42 6.38
CA SER A 148 5.98 -3.55 7.67
C SER A 148 5.12 -2.32 7.92
N GLU A 149 3.99 -2.51 8.59
CA GLU A 149 3.16 -1.41 9.08
C GLU A 149 3.85 -0.69 10.24
N TYR A 150 3.57 0.60 10.39
CA TYR A 150 4.07 1.45 11.48
C TYR A 150 2.98 1.82 12.49
N ILE A 151 1.72 1.65 12.12
CA ILE A 151 0.56 2.08 12.90
C ILE A 151 -0.44 0.93 12.95
N ASP A 152 -0.97 0.63 14.13
CA ASP A 152 -2.09 -0.29 14.33
C ASP A 152 -3.15 0.43 15.16
N LEU A 153 -4.19 0.95 14.50
CA LEU A 153 -5.26 1.79 15.07
C LEU A 153 -6.65 1.32 14.61
N ASP A 154 -6.81 0.07 14.23
CA ASP A 154 -8.08 -0.49 13.74
C ASP A 154 -8.72 0.31 12.59
N ILE A 155 -7.91 0.93 11.73
CA ILE A 155 -8.39 1.78 10.63
C ILE A 155 -9.06 0.93 9.56
N ARG A 156 -10.27 1.35 9.14
CA ARG A 156 -11.11 0.69 8.12
C ARG A 156 -11.62 1.65 7.05
N LEU A 157 -11.06 2.83 6.95
CA LEU A 157 -11.66 3.90 6.15
C LEU A 157 -11.10 3.95 4.71
N GLY A 158 -9.80 3.84 4.54
CA GLY A 158 -9.15 4.14 3.26
C GLY A 158 -8.90 5.63 3.09
N GLU A 159 -9.08 6.16 1.88
CA GLU A 159 -8.99 7.58 1.54
C GLU A 159 -7.64 8.25 1.90
N ALA A 160 -6.56 7.47 1.95
CA ALA A 160 -5.23 7.88 2.39
C ALA A 160 -5.16 8.40 3.84
N VAL A 161 -6.11 8.04 4.71
CA VAL A 161 -6.13 8.49 6.11
C VAL A 161 -4.93 7.95 6.86
N GLY A 162 -4.67 6.65 6.80
CA GLY A 162 -3.50 6.04 7.45
C GLY A 162 -2.19 6.58 6.88
N ALA A 163 -2.11 6.76 5.56
CA ALA A 163 -0.93 7.34 4.91
C ALA A 163 -0.69 8.80 5.33
N SER A 164 -1.75 9.58 5.55
CA SER A 164 -1.67 10.96 6.03
C SER A 164 -1.18 11.04 7.48
N ILE A 165 -1.63 10.13 8.34
CA ILE A 165 -1.15 10.00 9.73
C ILE A 165 0.34 9.61 9.72
N GLN A 166 0.71 8.60 8.93
CA GLN A 166 2.10 8.14 8.82
C GLN A 166 3.02 9.25 8.31
N LYS A 167 2.55 10.07 7.36
CA LYS A 167 3.29 11.24 6.89
C LYS A 167 3.60 12.23 8.02
N LYS A 168 2.66 12.47 8.94
CA LYS A 168 2.88 13.32 10.11
C LYS A 168 3.89 12.71 11.09
N ILE A 169 3.83 11.39 11.30
CA ILE A 169 4.82 10.68 12.12
C ILE A 169 6.21 10.80 11.49
N LEU A 170 6.32 10.66 10.17
CA LEU A 170 7.58 10.84 9.45
C LEU A 170 8.14 12.25 9.61
N ASP A 171 7.30 13.30 9.54
CA ASP A 171 7.74 14.67 9.77
C ASP A 171 8.33 14.85 11.18
N MET A 172 7.64 14.34 12.20
CA MET A 172 8.13 14.38 13.58
C MET A 172 9.47 13.64 13.74
N ALA A 173 9.57 12.45 13.14
CA ALA A 173 10.81 11.67 13.17
C ALA A 173 11.98 12.41 12.49
N LEU A 174 11.71 13.08 11.36
CA LEU A 174 12.72 13.89 10.67
C LEU A 174 13.15 15.12 11.50
N THR A 175 12.23 15.74 12.23
CA THR A 175 12.55 16.84 13.15
C THR A 175 13.46 16.34 14.26
N VAL A 176 13.11 15.25 14.92
CA VAL A 176 13.96 14.63 15.95
C VAL A 176 15.35 14.30 15.40
N TYR A 177 15.42 13.67 14.22
CA TYR A 177 16.70 13.33 13.59
C TYR A 177 17.59 14.54 13.31
N ARG A 178 17.01 15.66 12.88
CA ARG A 178 17.74 16.89 12.51
C ARG A 178 18.17 17.73 13.72
N GLU A 179 17.36 17.73 14.77
CA GLU A 179 17.55 18.61 15.94
C GLU A 179 18.23 17.89 17.12
N SER A 180 18.36 16.55 17.07
CA SER A 180 19.08 15.80 18.09
C SER A 180 20.60 16.03 17.97
N MET A 181 21.23 16.34 19.09
CA MET A 181 22.69 16.49 19.18
C MET A 181 23.40 15.14 19.03
N THR A 182 24.54 15.12 18.37
CA THR A 182 25.45 13.96 18.38
C THR A 182 26.17 13.86 19.73
N LYS A 183 26.74 12.67 20.02
CA LYS A 183 27.54 12.50 21.25
C LYS A 183 28.70 13.49 21.34
N GLU A 184 29.35 13.78 20.22
CA GLU A 184 30.44 14.73 20.11
C GLU A 184 29.99 16.17 20.44
N GLN A 185 28.79 16.56 19.96
CA GLN A 185 28.21 17.87 20.25
C GLN A 185 27.85 18.01 21.74
N VAL A 186 27.26 16.96 22.34
CA VAL A 186 26.97 16.96 23.79
C VAL A 186 28.22 17.04 24.63
N GLN A 187 29.29 16.34 24.24
CA GLN A 187 30.59 16.41 24.96
C GLN A 187 31.24 17.78 24.80
N ALA A 188 31.14 18.43 23.67
CA ALA A 188 31.69 19.77 23.48
C ALA A 188 30.94 20.84 24.27
N ASP A 189 29.61 20.71 24.43
CA ASP A 189 28.77 21.63 25.23
C ASP A 189 28.98 21.45 26.74
N GLY A 190 29.29 20.24 27.21
CA GLY A 190 29.50 19.90 28.63
C GLY A 190 30.91 20.19 29.14
N SER A 191 31.81 20.70 28.28
CA SER A 191 33.21 21.03 28.64
C SER A 191 33.46 22.52 28.90
N ASN A 192 32.43 23.33 29.11
CA ASN A 192 32.52 24.74 29.50
C ASN A 192 32.13 24.96 30.97
#